data_968c8c1ab89301facb2ec1e58e6739d3
#
_entry.id   968c8c1ab89301facb2ec1e58e6739d3
#
_cell.length_a   1.000
_cell.length_b   1.000
_cell.length_c   1.000
_cell.angle_alpha   90.00
_cell.angle_beta   90.00
_cell.angle_gamma   90.00
#
_symmetry.space_group_name_H-M   'P 1'
#
loop_
_entity.id
_entity.type
_entity.pdbx_description
1 polymer ?
#
loop_
_entity_poly.entity_id
_entity_poly.type
_entity_poly.pdbx_seq_one_letter_code
_entity_poly.pdbx_strand_id
1 'polypeptide(L)'
;MKPRIKVTINGQVCTGRAGQTLLEIAEHNGIAIPNLCHNGELKHYGGCSLCVVEAEGSPKLLRACSTEAQDGQVIYTESERVVRTRKTSIELLMSDHDGDCRGPCVLNCPASVNAQGYIQAIARGDDKEAVRILKERLPIPASIGRVCPHPCEGGCRRQMVEEPISISYLKYFAADRVIAQGGYLPPKAAATGKRVGIIGGGPGGLTAAYYLSLKGHRVTIVDAMPQMGGMLRYGIPEYRLPKKVLDEEIAEIASLGVEMKNNFRIGVDATFEEFKSRYDAVVVAIGAWSSMPIGCPGEDLDGVLGGIDFLQRVALGERPDIGDKVAIVGGGNTAMDACRTAVRLGGQGGLRGLPSHRGGDAR
;
A
#
# COMPACT_ATOMS: atom_id res chain seq x y z
N MET A 1 -14.81 19.06 -47.89
CA MET A 1 -15.17 17.89 -47.07
C MET A 1 -14.70 16.63 -47.77
N LYS A 2 -14.06 15.67 -47.04
CA LYS A 2 -13.68 14.38 -47.62
C LYS A 2 -14.95 13.60 -48.00
N PRO A 3 -14.95 12.87 -49.16
CA PRO A 3 -16.11 12.12 -49.61
C PRO A 3 -16.51 11.02 -48.61
N ARG A 4 -17.81 10.73 -48.57
CA ARG A 4 -18.32 9.58 -47.80
C ARG A 4 -18.00 8.28 -48.56
N ILE A 5 -17.64 7.28 -47.80
CA ILE A 5 -17.37 5.92 -48.29
C ILE A 5 -18.23 4.90 -47.55
N LYS A 6 -18.48 3.75 -48.17
CA LYS A 6 -19.20 2.63 -47.57
C LYS A 6 -18.26 1.43 -47.49
N VAL A 7 -18.21 0.78 -46.37
CA VAL A 7 -17.42 -0.45 -46.15
C VAL A 7 -18.35 -1.48 -45.52
N THR A 8 -18.33 -2.71 -46.02
CA THR A 8 -19.10 -3.79 -45.42
C THR A 8 -18.22 -4.54 -44.44
N ILE A 9 -18.56 -4.54 -43.15
CA ILE A 9 -17.81 -5.24 -42.10
C ILE A 9 -18.71 -6.34 -41.52
N ASN A 10 -18.29 -7.60 -41.64
CA ASN A 10 -19.07 -8.78 -41.21
C ASN A 10 -20.52 -8.78 -41.73
N GLY A 11 -20.73 -8.33 -43.00
CA GLY A 11 -22.05 -8.22 -43.56
C GLY A 11 -22.84 -6.95 -43.24
N GLN A 12 -22.39 -6.14 -42.30
CA GLN A 12 -22.98 -4.86 -41.95
C GLN A 12 -22.40 -3.74 -42.80
N VAL A 13 -23.26 -2.95 -43.44
CA VAL A 13 -22.82 -1.76 -44.22
C VAL A 13 -22.51 -0.63 -43.26
N CYS A 14 -21.26 -0.24 -43.20
CA CYS A 14 -20.72 0.83 -42.37
C CYS A 14 -20.44 2.07 -43.21
N THR A 15 -20.70 3.24 -42.69
CA THR A 15 -20.40 4.52 -43.35
C THR A 15 -19.24 5.22 -42.68
N GLY A 16 -18.34 5.77 -43.48
CA GLY A 16 -17.21 6.55 -43.03
C GLY A 16 -16.85 7.67 -44.01
N ARG A 17 -15.67 8.27 -43.80
CA ARG A 17 -15.10 9.28 -44.69
C ARG A 17 -13.77 8.77 -45.29
N ALA A 18 -13.48 9.14 -46.49
CA ALA A 18 -12.19 8.83 -47.13
C ALA A 18 -11.04 9.33 -46.24
N GLY A 19 -10.00 8.50 -46.06
CA GLY A 19 -8.85 8.75 -45.20
C GLY A 19 -9.05 8.36 -43.73
N GLN A 20 -10.21 7.78 -43.39
CA GLN A 20 -10.36 7.09 -42.10
C GLN A 20 -9.81 5.67 -42.20
N THR A 21 -9.29 5.17 -41.12
CA THR A 21 -8.84 3.77 -41.02
C THR A 21 -10.04 2.82 -40.90
N LEU A 22 -9.82 1.55 -41.22
CA LEU A 22 -10.83 0.51 -41.01
C LEU A 22 -11.28 0.41 -39.55
N LEU A 23 -10.34 0.63 -38.59
CA LEU A 23 -10.63 0.61 -37.17
C LEU A 23 -11.56 1.76 -36.76
N GLU A 24 -11.24 3.00 -37.19
CA GLU A 24 -12.08 4.17 -36.91
C GLU A 24 -13.49 4.02 -37.47
N ILE A 25 -13.64 3.46 -38.69
CA ILE A 25 -14.98 3.22 -39.26
C ILE A 25 -15.70 2.14 -38.47
N ALA A 26 -15.03 1.05 -38.06
CA ALA A 26 -15.63 0.00 -37.26
C ALA A 26 -16.14 0.55 -35.92
N GLU A 27 -15.31 1.30 -35.21
CA GLU A 27 -15.66 1.92 -33.93
C GLU A 27 -16.86 2.87 -34.04
N HIS A 28 -16.87 3.73 -35.08
CA HIS A 28 -18.00 4.66 -35.31
C HIS A 28 -19.31 3.94 -35.63
N ASN A 29 -19.26 2.71 -36.13
CA ASN A 29 -20.43 1.89 -36.43
C ASN A 29 -20.69 0.79 -35.37
N GLY A 30 -20.06 0.88 -34.20
CA GLY A 30 -20.30 -0.02 -33.04
C GLY A 30 -19.71 -1.41 -33.18
N ILE A 31 -18.76 -1.63 -34.13
CA ILE A 31 -18.06 -2.90 -34.33
C ILE A 31 -16.73 -2.85 -33.61
N ALA A 32 -16.56 -3.72 -32.61
CA ALA A 32 -15.31 -3.83 -31.87
C ALA A 32 -14.28 -4.68 -32.67
N ILE A 33 -13.13 -4.09 -32.92
CA ILE A 33 -11.95 -4.79 -33.40
C ILE A 33 -10.89 -4.79 -32.33
N PRO A 34 -10.43 -5.97 -31.82
CA PRO A 34 -9.42 -6.02 -30.79
C PRO A 34 -8.13 -5.30 -31.20
N ASN A 35 -7.61 -4.44 -30.33
CA ASN A 35 -6.35 -3.74 -30.54
C ASN A 35 -5.65 -3.50 -29.21
N LEU A 36 -4.33 -3.28 -29.21
CA LEU A 36 -3.54 -3.03 -28.02
C LEU A 36 -2.67 -1.76 -28.15
N CYS A 37 -2.05 -1.55 -29.31
CA CYS A 37 -1.10 -0.44 -29.52
C CYS A 37 -1.73 0.79 -30.16
N HIS A 38 -3.05 0.80 -30.42
CA HIS A 38 -3.75 1.95 -30.95
C HIS A 38 -4.11 2.94 -29.85
N ASN A 39 -3.82 4.22 -30.10
CA ASN A 39 -4.25 5.35 -29.28
C ASN A 39 -4.63 6.49 -30.23
N GLY A 40 -5.85 7.03 -30.08
CA GLY A 40 -6.38 8.07 -30.96
C GLY A 40 -5.60 9.39 -30.97
N GLU A 41 -4.76 9.64 -29.96
CA GLU A 41 -3.93 10.85 -29.85
C GLU A 41 -2.54 10.69 -30.45
N LEU A 42 -2.14 9.46 -30.83
CA LEU A 42 -0.82 9.14 -31.34
C LEU A 42 -0.88 8.68 -32.80
N LYS A 43 0.24 8.80 -33.49
CA LYS A 43 0.37 8.21 -34.84
C LYS A 43 0.17 6.69 -34.77
N HIS A 44 -0.51 6.16 -35.79
CA HIS A 44 -0.76 4.72 -35.91
C HIS A 44 0.55 3.94 -35.99
N TYR A 45 0.86 3.14 -34.99
CA TYR A 45 2.09 2.36 -34.90
C TYR A 45 1.95 0.98 -35.56
N GLY A 46 0.80 0.32 -35.37
CA GLY A 46 0.47 -0.96 -35.97
C GLY A 46 1.34 -2.15 -35.55
N GLY A 47 2.02 -2.07 -34.38
CA GLY A 47 3.02 -3.06 -33.95
C GLY A 47 2.42 -4.36 -33.40
N CYS A 48 1.30 -4.31 -32.68
CA CYS A 48 0.77 -5.48 -31.95
C CYS A 48 0.08 -6.53 -32.85
N SER A 49 -0.33 -6.16 -34.07
CA SER A 49 -1.06 -7.02 -35.01
C SER A 49 -2.36 -7.66 -34.48
N LEU A 50 -2.97 -7.13 -33.41
CA LEU A 50 -4.25 -7.63 -32.89
C LEU A 50 -5.44 -7.12 -33.69
N CYS A 51 -5.32 -5.95 -34.33
CA CYS A 51 -6.38 -5.37 -35.16
C CYS A 51 -6.41 -5.92 -36.59
N VAL A 52 -5.80 -7.09 -36.84
CA VAL A 52 -5.84 -7.70 -38.19
C VAL A 52 -7.26 -8.06 -38.58
N VAL A 53 -7.55 -7.82 -39.87
CA VAL A 53 -8.82 -8.13 -40.52
C VAL A 53 -8.53 -8.74 -41.89
N GLU A 54 -9.48 -9.47 -42.43
CA GLU A 54 -9.41 -10.04 -43.77
C GLU A 54 -10.26 -9.20 -44.75
N ALA A 55 -9.69 -8.78 -45.86
CA ALA A 55 -10.43 -8.12 -46.91
C ALA A 55 -10.73 -9.14 -48.03
N GLU A 56 -11.96 -9.12 -48.52
CA GLU A 56 -12.37 -10.01 -49.60
C GLU A 56 -11.45 -9.83 -50.81
N GLY A 57 -11.01 -10.95 -51.40
CA GLY A 57 -10.09 -10.96 -52.53
C GLY A 57 -8.63 -10.61 -52.21
N SER A 58 -8.29 -10.31 -50.94
CA SER A 58 -6.92 -10.01 -50.53
C SER A 58 -6.19 -11.28 -50.04
N PRO A 59 -5.00 -11.58 -50.55
CA PRO A 59 -4.19 -12.68 -50.02
C PRO A 59 -3.55 -12.33 -48.63
N LYS A 60 -3.53 -11.05 -48.22
CA LYS A 60 -2.90 -10.58 -47.02
C LYS A 60 -3.94 -10.06 -46.00
N LEU A 61 -3.70 -10.32 -44.74
CA LEU A 61 -4.44 -9.66 -43.68
C LEU A 61 -4.01 -8.19 -43.55
N LEU A 62 -4.96 -7.32 -43.29
CA LEU A 62 -4.75 -5.88 -43.14
C LEU A 62 -4.77 -5.51 -41.65
N ARG A 63 -3.98 -4.53 -41.24
CA ARG A 63 -4.04 -3.95 -39.90
C ARG A 63 -5.06 -2.82 -39.88
N ALA A 64 -6.21 -3.04 -39.28
CA ALA A 64 -7.33 -2.08 -39.29
C ALA A 64 -6.94 -0.70 -38.75
N CYS A 65 -6.05 -0.62 -37.75
CA CYS A 65 -5.63 0.64 -37.17
C CYS A 65 -4.75 1.52 -38.07
N SER A 66 -4.13 0.95 -39.08
CA SER A 66 -3.20 1.67 -39.98
C SER A 66 -3.55 1.56 -41.49
N THR A 67 -4.64 0.88 -41.81
CA THR A 67 -5.10 0.74 -43.18
C THR A 67 -6.26 1.69 -43.45
N GLU A 68 -6.09 2.62 -44.38
CA GLU A 68 -7.18 3.48 -44.83
C GLU A 68 -8.25 2.64 -45.56
N ALA A 69 -9.49 2.91 -45.20
CA ALA A 69 -10.63 2.21 -45.80
C ALA A 69 -10.92 2.69 -47.23
N GLN A 70 -11.28 1.76 -48.08
CA GLN A 70 -11.67 2.03 -49.47
C GLN A 70 -13.17 1.83 -49.67
N ASP A 71 -13.76 2.62 -50.56
CA ASP A 71 -15.19 2.51 -50.85
C ASP A 71 -15.53 1.16 -51.48
N GLY A 72 -16.61 0.55 -51.00
CA GLY A 72 -17.06 -0.79 -51.49
C GLY A 72 -16.28 -1.97 -50.90
N GLN A 73 -15.29 -1.75 -50.02
CA GLN A 73 -14.48 -2.81 -49.43
C GLN A 73 -15.31 -3.72 -48.52
N VAL A 74 -15.07 -5.04 -48.60
CA VAL A 74 -15.69 -6.04 -47.71
C VAL A 74 -14.66 -6.60 -46.77
N ILE A 75 -14.95 -6.56 -45.49
CA ILE A 75 -14.03 -6.88 -44.38
C ILE A 75 -14.64 -7.93 -43.47
N TYR A 76 -13.83 -8.90 -43.07
CA TYR A 76 -14.15 -9.94 -42.10
C TYR A 76 -13.21 -9.77 -40.86
N THR A 77 -13.82 -9.62 -39.70
CA THR A 77 -13.06 -9.41 -38.44
C THR A 77 -12.88 -10.69 -37.65
N GLU A 78 -13.57 -11.77 -37.97
CA GLU A 78 -13.62 -13.01 -37.18
C GLU A 78 -13.45 -14.28 -38.05
N SER A 79 -12.86 -14.17 -39.23
CA SER A 79 -12.53 -15.37 -40.00
C SER A 79 -11.52 -16.24 -39.23
N GLU A 80 -11.52 -17.55 -39.50
CA GLU A 80 -10.58 -18.50 -38.85
C GLU A 80 -9.13 -18.03 -38.96
N ARG A 81 -8.76 -17.50 -40.11
CA ARG A 81 -7.43 -16.95 -40.39
C ARG A 81 -7.12 -15.73 -39.49
N VAL A 82 -8.06 -14.82 -39.31
CA VAL A 82 -7.93 -13.63 -38.43
C VAL A 82 -7.79 -14.07 -37.00
N VAL A 83 -8.67 -14.94 -36.49
CA VAL A 83 -8.63 -15.43 -35.12
C VAL A 83 -7.33 -16.15 -34.82
N ARG A 84 -6.87 -17.05 -35.70
CA ARG A 84 -5.59 -17.74 -35.54
C ARG A 84 -4.42 -16.77 -35.52
N THR A 85 -4.38 -15.76 -36.37
CA THR A 85 -3.30 -14.77 -36.41
C THR A 85 -3.29 -13.92 -35.12
N ARG A 86 -4.45 -13.49 -34.62
CA ARG A 86 -4.54 -12.77 -33.32
C ARG A 86 -4.03 -13.61 -32.19
N LYS A 87 -4.43 -14.89 -32.12
CA LYS A 87 -3.96 -15.81 -31.09
C LYS A 87 -2.43 -15.91 -31.09
N THR A 88 -1.83 -16.15 -32.27
CA THR A 88 -0.37 -16.20 -32.41
C THR A 88 0.29 -14.87 -32.00
N SER A 89 -0.30 -13.72 -32.39
CA SER A 89 0.24 -12.41 -32.00
C SER A 89 0.22 -12.19 -30.50
N ILE A 90 -0.84 -12.62 -29.81
CA ILE A 90 -0.90 -12.55 -28.34
C ILE A 90 0.10 -13.50 -27.71
N GLU A 91 0.21 -14.73 -28.21
CA GLU A 91 1.18 -15.72 -27.72
C GLU A 91 2.62 -15.20 -27.84
N LEU A 92 2.97 -14.55 -28.95
CA LEU A 92 4.27 -13.93 -29.16
C LEU A 92 4.49 -12.75 -28.19
N LEU A 93 3.51 -11.86 -28.04
CA LEU A 93 3.58 -10.75 -27.07
C LEU A 93 3.74 -11.25 -25.63
N MET A 94 3.05 -12.32 -25.27
CA MET A 94 3.16 -12.92 -23.93
C MET A 94 4.48 -13.66 -23.72
N SER A 95 5.05 -14.27 -24.78
CA SER A 95 6.34 -14.95 -24.67
C SER A 95 7.52 -14.01 -24.49
N ASP A 96 7.40 -12.78 -24.97
CA ASP A 96 8.41 -11.72 -24.85
C ASP A 96 8.06 -10.71 -23.73
N HIS A 97 7.03 -11.01 -22.94
CA HIS A 97 6.57 -10.13 -21.90
C HIS A 97 7.39 -10.29 -20.61
N ASP A 98 8.40 -9.45 -20.45
CA ASP A 98 9.13 -9.26 -19.21
C ASP A 98 8.56 -8.02 -18.47
N GLY A 99 7.28 -8.06 -18.17
CA GLY A 99 6.55 -6.88 -17.70
C GLY A 99 6.41 -6.81 -16.17
N ASP A 100 6.57 -5.60 -15.67
CA ASP A 100 6.16 -5.24 -14.31
C ASP A 100 4.64 -5.14 -14.20
N CYS A 101 3.94 -6.25 -14.29
CA CYS A 101 2.47 -6.30 -14.12
C CYS A 101 2.04 -5.80 -12.74
N ARG A 102 2.98 -5.82 -11.79
CA ARG A 102 2.84 -5.18 -10.48
C ARG A 102 3.93 -4.14 -10.34
N GLY A 103 3.55 -2.89 -10.06
CA GLY A 103 4.51 -1.80 -9.91
C GLY A 103 5.54 -2.08 -8.82
N PRO A 104 6.82 -1.69 -9.00
CA PRO A 104 7.86 -1.88 -7.99
C PRO A 104 7.49 -1.28 -6.62
N CYS A 105 6.70 -0.21 -6.59
CA CYS A 105 6.18 0.37 -5.35
C CYS A 105 5.26 -0.60 -4.57
N VAL A 106 4.55 -1.50 -5.25
CA VAL A 106 3.74 -2.55 -4.62
C VAL A 106 4.61 -3.70 -4.17
N LEU A 107 5.59 -4.12 -5.00
CA LEU A 107 6.48 -5.24 -4.69
C LEU A 107 7.41 -4.93 -3.52
N ASN A 108 7.94 -3.71 -3.45
CA ASN A 108 8.83 -3.27 -2.37
C ASN A 108 8.07 -2.93 -1.08
N CYS A 109 6.74 -2.85 -1.11
CA CYS A 109 5.95 -2.61 0.08
C CYS A 109 5.75 -3.92 0.87
N PRO A 110 6.19 -4.05 2.14
CA PRO A 110 5.98 -5.26 2.93
C PRO A 110 4.50 -5.65 3.09
N ALA A 111 3.60 -4.67 3.06
CA ALA A 111 2.16 -4.89 3.12
C ALA A 111 1.52 -5.06 1.72
N SER A 112 2.31 -4.96 0.64
CA SER A 112 1.81 -5.02 -0.75
C SER A 112 0.62 -4.09 -1.02
N VAL A 113 0.67 -2.86 -0.49
CA VAL A 113 -0.38 -1.85 -0.67
C VAL A 113 -0.43 -1.43 -2.14
N ASN A 114 -1.62 -1.31 -2.69
CA ASN A 114 -1.83 -0.82 -4.04
C ASN A 114 -1.56 0.69 -4.13
N ALA A 115 -0.26 1.04 -4.22
CA ALA A 115 0.19 2.43 -4.23
C ALA A 115 -0.35 3.20 -5.46
N GLN A 116 -0.34 2.58 -6.62
CA GLN A 116 -0.85 3.17 -7.85
C GLN A 116 -2.34 3.50 -7.72
N GLY A 117 -3.14 2.56 -7.18
CA GLY A 117 -4.58 2.73 -7.03
C GLY A 117 -4.95 3.90 -6.12
N TYR A 118 -4.37 3.99 -4.91
CA TYR A 118 -4.74 5.10 -4.01
C TYR A 118 -4.20 6.46 -4.47
N ILE A 119 -3.02 6.50 -5.11
CA ILE A 119 -2.48 7.75 -5.67
C ILE A 119 -3.36 8.26 -6.80
N GLN A 120 -3.84 7.37 -7.68
CA GLN A 120 -4.78 7.74 -8.73
C GLN A 120 -6.13 8.20 -8.17
N ALA A 121 -6.60 7.61 -7.08
CA ALA A 121 -7.81 8.08 -6.40
C ALA A 121 -7.62 9.51 -5.85
N ILE A 122 -6.47 9.79 -5.19
CA ILE A 122 -6.12 11.15 -4.74
C ILE A 122 -6.07 12.14 -5.92
N ALA A 123 -5.46 11.74 -7.04
CA ALA A 123 -5.34 12.59 -8.23
C ALA A 123 -6.72 12.96 -8.83
N ARG A 124 -7.72 12.11 -8.65
CA ARG A 124 -9.11 12.39 -9.03
C ARG A 124 -9.91 13.16 -7.97
N GLY A 125 -9.30 13.46 -6.81
CA GLY A 125 -9.98 14.10 -5.69
C GLY A 125 -10.83 13.15 -4.84
N ASP A 126 -10.72 11.85 -5.02
CA ASP A 126 -11.46 10.83 -4.26
C ASP A 126 -10.62 10.27 -3.11
N ASP A 127 -10.47 11.07 -2.06
CA ASP A 127 -9.69 10.68 -0.87
C ASP A 127 -10.31 9.48 -0.14
N LYS A 128 -11.65 9.33 -0.19
CA LYS A 128 -12.35 8.22 0.44
C LYS A 128 -12.03 6.88 -0.24
N GLU A 129 -12.02 6.86 -1.57
CA GLU A 129 -11.60 5.70 -2.34
C GLU A 129 -10.11 5.39 -2.11
N ALA A 130 -9.26 6.42 -2.00
CA ALA A 130 -7.86 6.24 -1.66
C ALA A 130 -7.69 5.52 -0.30
N VAL A 131 -8.43 5.95 0.73
CA VAL A 131 -8.40 5.30 2.06
C VAL A 131 -9.02 3.91 2.02
N ARG A 132 -10.07 3.69 1.22
CA ARG A 132 -10.62 2.35 1.00
C ARG A 132 -9.55 1.39 0.49
N ILE A 133 -8.81 1.79 -0.54
CA ILE A 133 -7.72 0.99 -1.13
C ILE A 133 -6.60 0.77 -0.10
N LEU A 134 -6.21 1.80 0.66
CA LEU A 134 -5.20 1.69 1.70
C LEU A 134 -5.61 0.67 2.77
N LYS A 135 -6.84 0.74 3.25
CA LYS A 135 -7.35 -0.12 4.33
C LYS A 135 -7.59 -1.58 3.93
N GLU A 136 -7.49 -1.94 2.65
CA GLU A 136 -7.42 -3.34 2.24
C GLU A 136 -6.20 -4.07 2.81
N ARG A 137 -5.09 -3.35 3.04
CA ARG A 137 -3.82 -3.90 3.50
C ARG A 137 -3.21 -3.19 4.70
N LEU A 138 -3.70 -2.00 5.03
CA LEU A 138 -3.10 -1.11 6.03
C LEU A 138 -4.22 -0.43 6.84
N PRO A 139 -4.63 -0.99 7.99
CA PRO A 139 -5.77 -0.50 8.77
C PRO A 139 -5.57 0.90 9.37
N ILE A 140 -4.33 1.31 9.62
CA ILE A 140 -3.95 2.57 10.27
C ILE A 140 -3.03 3.40 9.35
N PRO A 141 -3.55 3.87 8.19
CA PRO A 141 -2.74 4.53 7.16
C PRO A 141 -2.20 5.90 7.58
N ALA A 142 -2.89 6.65 8.43
CA ALA A 142 -2.44 7.96 8.91
C ALA A 142 -1.19 7.86 9.79
N SER A 143 -1.20 6.95 10.77
CA SER A 143 -0.06 6.68 11.64
C SER A 143 1.11 6.11 10.85
N ILE A 144 0.87 5.07 10.06
CA ILE A 144 1.94 4.42 9.29
C ILE A 144 2.50 5.34 8.22
N GLY A 145 1.70 6.21 7.61
CA GLY A 145 2.19 7.19 6.65
C GLY A 145 3.28 8.12 7.19
N ARG A 146 3.26 8.39 8.50
CA ARG A 146 4.22 9.26 9.20
C ARG A 146 5.52 8.57 9.61
N VAL A 147 5.50 7.26 9.77
CA VAL A 147 6.64 6.50 10.36
C VAL A 147 7.20 5.42 9.44
N CYS A 148 6.59 5.19 8.30
CA CYS A 148 7.03 4.21 7.31
C CYS A 148 8.40 4.60 6.72
N PRO A 149 9.36 3.67 6.59
CA PRO A 149 10.64 3.92 5.92
C PRO A 149 10.52 4.02 4.39
N HIS A 150 9.34 3.93 3.83
CA HIS A 150 8.93 4.08 2.42
C HIS A 150 9.82 3.37 1.37
N PRO A 151 10.11 2.06 1.50
CA PRO A 151 10.92 1.34 0.51
C PRO A 151 10.31 1.35 -0.90
N CYS A 152 9.01 1.61 -1.00
CA CYS A 152 8.30 1.80 -2.26
C CYS A 152 8.81 3.00 -3.08
N GLU A 153 9.27 4.07 -2.43
CA GLU A 153 9.84 5.25 -3.08
C GLU A 153 11.22 4.95 -3.65
N GLY A 154 12.05 4.16 -2.94
CA GLY A 154 13.34 3.68 -3.43
C GLY A 154 13.24 2.80 -4.69
N GLY A 155 12.11 2.10 -4.88
CA GLY A 155 11.83 1.33 -6.10
C GLY A 155 11.01 2.09 -7.16
N CYS A 156 10.67 3.34 -6.92
CA CYS A 156 9.81 4.10 -7.83
C CYS A 156 10.52 4.38 -9.15
N ARG A 157 9.93 3.94 -10.27
CA ARG A 157 10.51 4.19 -11.60
C ARG A 157 10.50 5.64 -12.03
N ARG A 158 9.70 6.49 -11.38
CA ARG A 158 9.71 7.92 -11.65
C ARG A 158 11.10 8.54 -11.40
N GLN A 159 11.85 8.02 -10.44
CA GLN A 159 13.24 8.44 -10.17
C GLN A 159 14.21 8.28 -11.36
N MET A 160 13.83 7.52 -12.40
CA MET A 160 14.64 7.41 -13.62
C MET A 160 14.54 8.66 -14.49
N VAL A 161 13.56 9.52 -14.29
CA VAL A 161 13.27 10.72 -15.07
C VAL A 161 13.38 11.97 -14.20
N GLU A 162 12.89 11.90 -12.97
CA GLU A 162 12.89 12.97 -11.98
C GLU A 162 12.91 12.36 -10.57
N GLU A 163 12.32 13.01 -9.56
CA GLU A 163 12.22 12.45 -8.21
C GLU A 163 11.12 11.40 -8.07
N PRO A 164 11.26 10.44 -7.14
CA PRO A 164 10.22 9.46 -6.86
C PRO A 164 8.95 10.15 -6.35
N ILE A 165 7.80 9.53 -6.62
CA ILE A 165 6.53 9.99 -6.07
C ILE A 165 6.58 9.87 -4.54
N SER A 166 6.12 10.91 -3.83
CA SER A 166 6.01 10.94 -2.36
C SER A 166 4.89 10.04 -1.84
N ILE A 167 5.06 8.73 -2.05
CA ILE A 167 4.05 7.69 -1.83
C ILE A 167 3.61 7.64 -0.36
N SER A 168 4.57 7.77 0.57
CA SER A 168 4.29 7.73 2.01
C SER A 168 3.53 8.96 2.48
N TYR A 169 3.90 10.14 1.99
CA TYR A 169 3.21 11.39 2.34
C TYR A 169 1.78 11.44 1.82
N LEU A 170 1.57 11.02 0.58
CA LEU A 170 0.22 10.93 0.00
C LEU A 170 -0.69 9.97 0.78
N LYS A 171 -0.15 8.94 1.38
CA LYS A 171 -0.88 7.99 2.22
C LYS A 171 -1.54 8.68 3.43
N TYR A 172 -0.74 9.38 4.26
CA TYR A 172 -1.32 10.05 5.42
C TYR A 172 -2.12 11.30 5.04
N PHE A 173 -1.75 11.98 3.94
CA PHE A 173 -2.55 13.10 3.42
C PHE A 173 -4.01 12.70 3.17
N ALA A 174 -4.24 11.61 2.43
CA ALA A 174 -5.60 11.12 2.19
C ALA A 174 -6.28 10.65 3.49
N ALA A 175 -5.52 9.93 4.35
CA ALA A 175 -6.05 9.41 5.60
C ALA A 175 -6.50 10.53 6.55
N ASP A 176 -5.68 11.58 6.75
CA ASP A 176 -6.03 12.73 7.60
C ASP A 176 -7.31 13.43 7.13
N ARG A 177 -7.44 13.63 5.81
CA ARG A 177 -8.63 14.27 5.24
C ARG A 177 -9.90 13.46 5.45
N VAL A 178 -9.79 12.14 5.32
CA VAL A 178 -10.92 11.24 5.53
C VAL A 178 -11.27 11.12 7.01
N ILE A 179 -10.27 11.06 7.90
CA ILE A 179 -10.50 11.11 9.36
C ILE A 179 -11.23 12.38 9.75
N ALA A 180 -10.82 13.55 9.24
CA ALA A 180 -11.50 14.83 9.48
C ALA A 180 -12.95 14.87 8.96
N GLN A 181 -13.33 13.97 8.06
CA GLN A 181 -14.69 13.80 7.53
C GLN A 181 -15.50 12.70 8.21
N GLY A 182 -15.00 12.11 9.31
CA GLY A 182 -15.65 11.05 10.07
C GLY A 182 -15.10 9.65 9.82
N GLY A 183 -13.99 9.54 9.10
CA GLY A 183 -13.30 8.28 8.86
C GLY A 183 -13.91 7.40 7.76
N TYR A 184 -13.33 6.22 7.60
CA TYR A 184 -13.85 5.20 6.69
C TYR A 184 -13.64 3.81 7.27
N LEU A 185 -14.70 3.03 7.33
CA LEU A 185 -14.66 1.60 7.64
C LEU A 185 -15.38 0.81 6.55
N PRO A 186 -14.80 -0.29 6.09
CA PRO A 186 -15.49 -1.19 5.17
C PRO A 186 -16.64 -1.92 5.86
N PRO A 187 -17.59 -2.46 5.09
CA PRO A 187 -18.70 -3.23 5.65
C PRO A 187 -18.21 -4.45 6.40
N LYS A 188 -18.83 -4.72 7.55
CA LYS A 188 -18.56 -5.90 8.39
C LYS A 188 -19.38 -7.08 7.91
N ALA A 189 -18.77 -8.25 7.87
CA ALA A 189 -19.48 -9.51 7.58
C ALA A 189 -20.44 -9.91 8.72
N ALA A 190 -21.35 -10.81 8.44
CA ALA A 190 -22.27 -11.37 9.42
C ALA A 190 -21.51 -12.03 10.59
N ALA A 191 -22.10 -11.98 11.79
CA ALA A 191 -21.49 -12.54 12.99
C ALA A 191 -21.26 -14.05 12.85
N THR A 192 -20.04 -14.49 13.11
CA THR A 192 -19.64 -15.91 13.01
C THR A 192 -19.90 -16.70 14.30
N GLY A 193 -20.22 -16.01 15.39
CA GLY A 193 -20.31 -16.59 16.73
C GLY A 193 -18.94 -16.90 17.37
N LYS A 194 -17.84 -16.80 16.63
CA LYS A 194 -16.48 -17.08 17.13
C LYS A 194 -15.90 -15.91 17.93
N ARG A 195 -15.16 -16.24 18.98
CA ARG A 195 -14.47 -15.30 19.87
C ARG A 195 -12.97 -15.42 19.68
N VAL A 196 -12.30 -14.29 19.48
CA VAL A 196 -10.83 -14.25 19.33
C VAL A 196 -10.25 -13.32 20.39
N GLY A 197 -9.29 -13.83 21.17
CA GLY A 197 -8.49 -13.06 22.11
C GLY A 197 -7.20 -12.61 21.46
N ILE A 198 -6.77 -11.37 21.70
CA ILE A 198 -5.50 -10.84 21.21
C ILE A 198 -4.70 -10.34 22.40
N ILE A 199 -3.46 -10.79 22.53
CA ILE A 199 -2.52 -10.37 23.57
C ILE A 199 -1.54 -9.37 22.93
N GLY A 200 -1.65 -8.11 23.30
CA GLY A 200 -0.87 -6.99 22.79
C GLY A 200 -1.65 -6.08 21.87
N GLY A 201 -1.82 -4.82 22.26
CA GLY A 201 -2.51 -3.74 21.54
C GLY A 201 -1.61 -2.87 20.69
N GLY A 202 -0.46 -3.39 20.25
CA GLY A 202 0.41 -2.74 19.31
C GLY A 202 -0.10 -2.85 17.85
N PRO A 203 0.69 -2.37 16.86
CA PRO A 203 0.24 -2.37 15.45
C PRO A 203 -0.16 -3.76 14.94
N GLY A 204 0.51 -4.82 15.39
CA GLY A 204 0.16 -6.20 15.01
C GLY A 204 -1.20 -6.62 15.56
N GLY A 205 -1.45 -6.40 16.86
CA GLY A 205 -2.72 -6.72 17.49
C GLY A 205 -3.88 -5.89 16.97
N LEU A 206 -3.70 -4.60 16.77
CA LEU A 206 -4.70 -3.69 16.18
C LEU A 206 -5.06 -4.11 14.74
N THR A 207 -4.05 -4.49 13.95
CA THR A 207 -4.27 -5.00 12.58
C THR A 207 -5.06 -6.32 12.58
N ALA A 208 -4.69 -7.25 13.47
CA ALA A 208 -5.42 -8.51 13.63
C ALA A 208 -6.88 -8.25 14.05
N ALA A 209 -7.09 -7.37 15.02
CA ALA A 209 -8.42 -7.01 15.49
C ALA A 209 -9.29 -6.42 14.38
N TYR A 210 -8.73 -5.52 13.58
CA TYR A 210 -9.43 -4.91 12.46
C TYR A 210 -9.94 -5.97 11.49
N TYR A 211 -9.08 -6.82 10.94
CA TYR A 211 -9.49 -7.81 9.94
C TYR A 211 -10.39 -8.91 10.51
N LEU A 212 -10.15 -9.35 11.74
CA LEU A 212 -10.98 -10.36 12.39
C LEU A 212 -12.38 -9.82 12.66
N SER A 213 -12.49 -8.56 13.10
CA SER A 213 -13.79 -7.92 13.31
C SER A 213 -14.56 -7.72 12.01
N LEU A 214 -13.89 -7.32 10.93
CA LEU A 214 -14.52 -7.20 9.60
C LEU A 214 -15.04 -8.57 9.10
N LYS A 215 -14.38 -9.67 9.47
CA LYS A 215 -14.84 -11.03 9.16
C LYS A 215 -15.99 -11.51 10.06
N GLY A 216 -16.49 -10.66 10.96
CA GLY A 216 -17.63 -10.97 11.81
C GLY A 216 -17.29 -11.69 13.11
N HIS A 217 -16.01 -11.84 13.47
CA HIS A 217 -15.63 -12.42 14.75
C HIS A 217 -15.79 -11.40 15.89
N ARG A 218 -16.07 -11.89 17.11
CA ARG A 218 -16.01 -11.08 18.33
C ARG A 218 -14.57 -11.05 18.82
N VAL A 219 -14.00 -9.85 18.91
CA VAL A 219 -12.57 -9.65 19.21
C VAL A 219 -12.39 -8.90 20.53
N THR A 220 -11.51 -9.42 21.38
CA THR A 220 -11.04 -8.75 22.60
C THR A 220 -9.53 -8.59 22.54
N ILE A 221 -9.00 -7.39 22.71
CA ILE A 221 -7.56 -7.12 22.86
C ILE A 221 -7.28 -6.86 24.35
N VAL A 222 -6.21 -7.46 24.86
CA VAL A 222 -5.64 -7.12 26.17
C VAL A 222 -4.24 -6.58 26.00
N ASP A 223 -3.88 -5.53 26.73
CA ASP A 223 -2.53 -4.95 26.75
C ASP A 223 -2.12 -4.59 28.17
N ALA A 224 -0.85 -4.83 28.51
CA ALA A 224 -0.29 -4.50 29.80
C ALA A 224 -0.13 -3.00 30.02
N MET A 225 -0.12 -2.21 28.94
CA MET A 225 0.08 -0.77 28.99
C MET A 225 -1.23 0.00 29.24
N PRO A 226 -1.15 1.24 29.75
CA PRO A 226 -2.33 2.08 30.04
C PRO A 226 -3.16 2.42 28.79
N GLN A 227 -2.58 2.40 27.61
CA GLN A 227 -3.25 2.73 26.35
C GLN A 227 -2.77 1.82 25.23
N MET A 228 -3.65 1.54 24.26
CA MET A 228 -3.30 0.82 23.05
C MET A 228 -2.34 1.62 22.15
N GLY A 229 -1.63 0.93 21.27
CA GLY A 229 -0.71 1.53 20.29
C GLY A 229 0.69 0.93 20.30
N GLY A 230 1.09 0.24 21.37
CA GLY A 230 2.40 -0.41 21.46
C GLY A 230 3.57 0.54 21.14
N MET A 231 4.52 0.11 20.30
CA MET A 231 5.68 0.94 19.94
C MET A 231 5.32 2.21 19.16
N LEU A 232 4.18 2.29 18.49
CA LEU A 232 3.71 3.53 17.89
C LEU A 232 3.42 4.61 18.93
N ARG A 233 3.01 4.19 20.15
CA ARG A 233 2.76 5.11 21.26
C ARG A 233 3.98 5.32 22.13
N TYR A 234 4.63 4.24 22.54
CA TYR A 234 5.63 4.24 23.60
C TYR A 234 7.07 4.31 23.11
N GLY A 235 7.32 3.93 21.84
CA GLY A 235 8.66 3.97 21.25
C GLY A 235 8.87 5.14 20.31
N ILE A 236 7.82 5.64 19.65
CA ILE A 236 7.92 6.75 18.70
C ILE A 236 7.46 8.04 19.37
N PRO A 237 8.31 9.10 19.41
CA PRO A 237 7.96 10.36 20.07
C PRO A 237 6.81 11.10 19.38
N GLU A 238 6.12 11.96 20.17
CA GLU A 238 4.99 12.80 19.75
C GLU A 238 5.29 13.64 18.50
N TYR A 239 6.49 14.20 18.41
CA TYR A 239 6.89 15.05 17.29
C TYR A 239 7.05 14.31 15.95
N ARG A 240 7.12 12.96 15.96
CA ARG A 240 7.11 12.13 14.76
C ARG A 240 5.73 11.55 14.46
N LEU A 241 5.04 11.13 15.51
CA LEU A 241 3.70 10.57 15.41
C LEU A 241 2.82 11.19 16.50
N PRO A 242 2.02 12.22 16.16
CA PRO A 242 1.06 12.81 17.08
C PRO A 242 0.10 11.73 17.59
N LYS A 243 -0.02 11.60 18.92
CA LYS A 243 -0.82 10.53 19.54
C LYS A 243 -2.31 10.68 19.24
N LYS A 244 -2.76 11.92 19.02
CA LYS A 244 -4.13 12.17 18.57
C LYS A 244 -4.49 11.42 17.31
N VAL A 245 -3.58 11.40 16.30
CA VAL A 245 -3.80 10.66 15.05
C VAL A 245 -3.91 9.17 15.29
N LEU A 246 -3.03 8.63 16.14
CA LEU A 246 -3.07 7.22 16.52
C LEU A 246 -4.37 6.88 17.28
N ASP A 247 -4.82 7.76 18.17
CA ASP A 247 -6.05 7.58 18.94
C ASP A 247 -7.30 7.57 18.04
N GLU A 248 -7.34 8.42 17.05
CA GLU A 248 -8.43 8.46 16.06
C GLU A 248 -8.51 7.14 15.28
N GLU A 249 -7.40 6.60 14.82
CA GLU A 249 -7.37 5.30 14.11
C GLU A 249 -7.68 4.12 15.04
N ILE A 250 -7.25 4.16 16.31
CA ILE A 250 -7.62 3.15 17.31
C ILE A 250 -9.12 3.21 17.61
N ALA A 251 -9.69 4.41 17.70
CA ALA A 251 -11.13 4.60 17.91
C ALA A 251 -11.95 4.04 16.72
N GLU A 252 -11.49 4.20 15.49
CA GLU A 252 -12.12 3.56 14.33
C GLU A 252 -12.12 2.03 14.47
N ILE A 253 -11.01 1.43 14.91
CA ILE A 253 -10.94 -0.02 15.13
C ILE A 253 -11.88 -0.45 16.27
N ALA A 254 -11.94 0.33 17.36
CA ALA A 254 -12.85 0.07 18.47
C ALA A 254 -14.32 0.11 18.03
N SER A 255 -14.67 1.02 17.11
CA SER A 255 -16.03 1.17 16.59
C SER A 255 -16.53 -0.06 15.80
N LEU A 256 -15.63 -0.97 15.38
CA LEU A 256 -15.98 -2.28 14.84
C LEU A 256 -16.53 -3.25 15.91
N GLY A 257 -16.60 -2.82 17.18
CA GLY A 257 -17.04 -3.64 18.30
C GLY A 257 -15.91 -4.48 18.92
N VAL A 258 -14.66 -4.01 18.76
CA VAL A 258 -13.49 -4.60 19.44
C VAL A 258 -13.51 -4.20 20.91
N GLU A 259 -13.50 -5.16 21.81
CA GLU A 259 -13.30 -4.92 23.23
C GLU A 259 -11.80 -4.71 23.52
N MET A 260 -11.44 -3.57 24.12
CA MET A 260 -10.06 -3.22 24.44
C MET A 260 -9.87 -3.12 25.97
N LYS A 261 -8.96 -3.93 26.52
CA LYS A 261 -8.63 -3.95 27.96
C LYS A 261 -7.18 -3.54 28.15
N ASN A 262 -7.00 -2.35 28.66
CA ASN A 262 -5.70 -1.82 29.06
C ASN A 262 -5.35 -2.26 30.50
N ASN A 263 -4.10 -2.11 30.90
CA ASN A 263 -3.58 -2.50 32.21
C ASN A 263 -3.90 -3.97 32.56
N PHE A 264 -3.84 -4.84 31.57
CA PHE A 264 -4.09 -6.27 31.74
C PHE A 264 -2.88 -7.07 31.24
N ARG A 265 -2.14 -7.65 32.14
CA ARG A 265 -0.90 -8.39 31.87
C ARG A 265 -1.12 -9.90 31.99
N ILE A 266 -0.94 -10.63 30.92
CA ILE A 266 -0.91 -12.10 30.94
C ILE A 266 0.31 -12.55 31.76
N GLY A 267 0.08 -13.53 32.66
CA GLY A 267 1.04 -13.99 33.64
C GLY A 267 0.95 -13.30 35.00
N VAL A 268 0.16 -12.21 35.10
CA VAL A 268 -0.12 -11.49 36.35
C VAL A 268 -1.62 -11.48 36.64
N ASP A 269 -2.41 -10.90 35.74
CA ASP A 269 -3.87 -10.76 35.93
C ASP A 269 -4.66 -12.00 35.50
N ALA A 270 -4.08 -12.81 34.63
CA ALA A 270 -4.55 -14.14 34.25
C ALA A 270 -3.38 -14.95 33.71
N THR A 271 -3.40 -16.26 33.89
CA THR A 271 -2.50 -17.18 33.19
C THR A 271 -2.83 -17.23 31.71
N PHE A 272 -1.88 -17.66 30.90
CA PHE A 272 -2.13 -17.85 29.45
C PHE A 272 -3.25 -18.90 29.21
N GLU A 273 -3.27 -19.98 29.97
CA GLU A 273 -4.29 -21.04 29.81
C GLU A 273 -5.70 -20.56 30.21
N GLU A 274 -5.81 -19.77 31.28
CA GLU A 274 -7.07 -19.14 31.67
C GLU A 274 -7.57 -18.17 30.60
N PHE A 275 -6.69 -17.37 30.02
CA PHE A 275 -7.06 -16.47 28.93
C PHE A 275 -7.49 -17.25 27.71
N LYS A 276 -6.68 -18.22 27.27
CA LYS A 276 -6.95 -19.06 26.12
C LYS A 276 -8.28 -19.81 26.21
N SER A 277 -8.64 -20.30 27.39
CA SER A 277 -9.90 -21.04 27.60
C SER A 277 -11.17 -20.23 27.30
N ARG A 278 -11.07 -18.90 27.26
CA ARG A 278 -12.21 -17.99 27.02
C ARG A 278 -12.48 -17.72 25.56
N TYR A 279 -11.60 -18.16 24.65
CA TYR A 279 -11.65 -17.84 23.22
C TYR A 279 -11.52 -19.08 22.34
N ASP A 280 -12.06 -19.02 21.14
CA ASP A 280 -11.92 -20.07 20.13
C ASP A 280 -10.52 -20.05 19.49
N ALA A 281 -9.87 -18.88 19.47
CA ALA A 281 -8.49 -18.69 19.02
C ALA A 281 -7.83 -17.53 19.77
N VAL A 282 -6.50 -17.58 19.89
CA VAL A 282 -5.70 -16.51 20.50
C VAL A 282 -4.60 -16.09 19.53
N VAL A 283 -4.45 -14.78 19.37
CA VAL A 283 -3.33 -14.14 18.64
C VAL A 283 -2.36 -13.54 19.66
N VAL A 284 -1.08 -13.90 19.58
CA VAL A 284 -0.03 -13.32 20.40
C VAL A 284 0.72 -12.28 19.59
N ALA A 285 0.63 -11.00 20.01
CA ALA A 285 1.19 -9.84 19.32
C ALA A 285 1.90 -8.89 20.28
N ILE A 286 2.69 -9.44 21.22
CA ILE A 286 3.31 -8.73 22.35
C ILE A 286 4.44 -7.78 21.95
N GLY A 287 4.94 -7.84 20.71
CA GLY A 287 6.01 -6.96 20.20
C GLY A 287 7.39 -7.25 20.80
N ALA A 288 8.30 -6.29 20.64
CA ALA A 288 9.67 -6.35 21.15
C ALA A 288 9.94 -5.11 22.04
N TRP A 289 9.90 -5.31 23.34
CA TRP A 289 10.02 -4.24 24.34
C TRP A 289 11.40 -4.15 24.99
N SER A 290 12.21 -5.18 24.85
CA SER A 290 13.53 -5.23 25.47
C SER A 290 14.58 -4.56 24.60
N SER A 291 15.37 -3.69 25.17
CA SER A 291 16.56 -3.15 24.53
C SER A 291 17.61 -4.27 24.38
N MET A 292 18.27 -4.30 23.24
CA MET A 292 19.37 -5.26 23.03
C MET A 292 20.66 -4.71 23.67
N PRO A 293 21.40 -5.52 24.45
CA PRO A 293 22.72 -5.14 24.97
C PRO A 293 23.72 -4.96 23.82
N ILE A 294 24.69 -4.07 24.02
CA ILE A 294 25.81 -3.87 23.09
C ILE A 294 27.01 -4.78 23.43
N GLY A 295 27.01 -5.37 24.62
CA GLY A 295 28.04 -6.32 25.04
C GLY A 295 29.39 -5.69 25.38
N CYS A 296 29.38 -4.44 25.89
CA CYS A 296 30.62 -3.77 26.30
C CYS A 296 30.70 -3.68 27.84
N PRO A 297 31.92 -3.66 28.40
CA PRO A 297 32.12 -3.46 29.83
C PRO A 297 31.48 -2.15 30.30
N GLY A 298 30.75 -2.19 31.42
CA GLY A 298 30.09 -1.03 32.00
C GLY A 298 28.67 -0.77 31.49
N GLU A 299 28.12 -1.66 30.66
CA GLU A 299 26.75 -1.55 30.16
C GLU A 299 25.69 -1.64 31.27
N ASP A 300 26.06 -2.25 32.39
CA ASP A 300 25.24 -2.43 33.60
C ASP A 300 25.40 -1.32 34.64
N LEU A 301 26.20 -0.29 34.35
CA LEU A 301 26.40 0.84 35.28
C LEU A 301 25.17 1.76 35.35
N ASP A 302 25.04 2.41 36.50
CA ASP A 302 24.03 3.47 36.71
C ASP A 302 24.20 4.58 35.65
N GLY A 303 23.08 5.01 35.08
CA GLY A 303 23.05 6.01 34.00
C GLY A 303 23.11 5.41 32.57
N VAL A 304 23.32 4.09 32.43
CA VAL A 304 23.19 3.42 31.13
C VAL A 304 21.73 2.97 30.97
N LEU A 305 21.09 3.50 29.91
CA LEU A 305 19.66 3.25 29.66
C LEU A 305 19.50 2.60 28.28
N GLY A 306 18.66 1.59 28.21
CA GLY A 306 18.20 1.07 26.94
C GLY A 306 17.36 2.12 26.17
N GLY A 307 17.59 2.28 24.87
CA GLY A 307 16.90 3.32 24.10
C GLY A 307 15.38 3.17 24.10
N ILE A 308 14.87 1.93 24.07
CA ILE A 308 13.42 1.65 24.13
C ILE A 308 12.90 2.00 25.53
N ASP A 309 13.60 1.60 26.59
CA ASP A 309 13.21 1.87 27.98
C ASP A 309 13.15 3.38 28.26
N PHE A 310 14.16 4.11 27.76
CA PHE A 310 14.20 5.57 27.88
C PHE A 310 12.99 6.23 27.20
N LEU A 311 12.72 5.87 25.94
CA LEU A 311 11.60 6.43 25.18
C LEU A 311 10.24 6.06 25.79
N GLN A 312 10.09 4.84 26.29
CA GLN A 312 8.89 4.38 26.98
C GLN A 312 8.61 5.18 28.24
N ARG A 313 9.63 5.38 29.10
CA ARG A 313 9.50 6.16 30.32
C ARG A 313 9.06 7.59 30.02
N VAL A 314 9.66 8.22 29.01
CA VAL A 314 9.27 9.56 28.58
C VAL A 314 7.83 9.58 28.03
N ALA A 315 7.43 8.57 27.27
CA ALA A 315 6.07 8.46 26.74
C ALA A 315 5.01 8.22 27.84
N LEU A 316 5.42 7.64 28.96
CA LEU A 316 4.60 7.50 30.18
C LEU A 316 4.54 8.79 31.03
N GLY A 317 5.24 9.85 30.61
CA GLY A 317 5.26 11.13 31.31
C GLY A 317 6.37 11.26 32.34
N GLU A 318 7.26 10.28 32.48
CA GLU A 318 8.44 10.37 33.29
C GLU A 318 9.46 11.36 32.74
N ARG A 319 10.26 11.93 33.59
CA ARG A 319 11.44 12.72 33.25
C ARG A 319 12.69 12.03 33.79
N PRO A 320 13.24 11.03 33.08
CA PRO A 320 14.47 10.37 33.52
C PRO A 320 15.60 11.39 33.70
N ASP A 321 16.33 11.26 34.80
CA ASP A 321 17.57 12.02 34.99
C ASP A 321 18.62 11.46 34.01
N ILE A 322 19.05 12.31 33.12
CA ILE A 322 20.03 11.93 32.05
C ILE A 322 21.34 12.70 32.20
N GLY A 323 21.43 13.56 33.25
CA GLY A 323 22.60 14.42 33.47
C GLY A 323 22.80 15.47 32.37
N ASP A 324 23.85 16.24 32.50
CA ASP A 324 24.18 17.34 31.57
C ASP A 324 24.75 16.83 30.21
N LYS A 325 25.47 15.71 30.24
CA LYS A 325 26.15 15.15 29.05
C LYS A 325 25.62 13.75 28.74
N VAL A 326 25.02 13.63 27.58
CA VAL A 326 24.42 12.38 27.13
C VAL A 326 25.16 11.84 25.89
N ALA A 327 25.60 10.58 25.97
CA ALA A 327 26.13 9.86 24.83
C ALA A 327 25.09 8.86 24.33
N ILE A 328 24.84 8.81 23.02
CA ILE A 328 23.90 7.85 22.42
C ILE A 328 24.66 6.96 21.44
N VAL A 329 24.56 5.66 21.67
CA VAL A 329 25.19 4.64 20.83
C VAL A 329 24.18 4.10 19.84
N GLY A 330 24.49 4.21 18.54
CA GLY A 330 23.68 3.75 17.45
C GLY A 330 23.31 4.81 16.41
N GLY A 331 22.93 4.40 15.21
CA GLY A 331 22.54 5.27 14.09
C GLY A 331 21.13 4.98 13.57
N GLY A 332 20.39 4.04 14.18
CA GLY A 332 19.03 3.70 13.79
C GLY A 332 17.97 4.68 14.30
N ASN A 333 16.74 4.47 13.88
CA ASN A 333 15.60 5.34 14.25
C ASN A 333 15.46 5.52 15.78
N THR A 334 15.65 4.44 16.55
CA THR A 334 15.56 4.51 18.03
C THR A 334 16.61 5.44 18.62
N ALA A 335 17.85 5.36 18.13
CA ALA A 335 18.93 6.24 18.59
C ALA A 335 18.66 7.70 18.23
N MET A 336 18.16 7.97 17.02
CA MET A 336 17.79 9.33 16.60
C MET A 336 16.62 9.88 17.40
N ASP A 337 15.64 9.07 17.76
CA ASP A 337 14.52 9.46 18.59
C ASP A 337 14.95 9.69 20.05
N ALA A 338 15.79 8.82 20.59
CA ALA A 338 16.38 8.98 21.92
C ALA A 338 17.19 10.28 22.01
N CYS A 339 18.04 10.54 21.02
CA CYS A 339 18.84 11.74 20.92
C CYS A 339 17.99 13.04 20.96
N ARG A 340 17.03 13.12 20.07
CA ARG A 340 16.14 14.29 19.97
C ARG A 340 15.28 14.46 21.25
N THR A 341 14.94 13.36 21.89
CA THR A 341 14.20 13.37 23.16
C THR A 341 15.09 13.83 24.31
N ALA A 342 16.33 13.36 24.40
CA ALA A 342 17.28 13.78 25.40
C ALA A 342 17.55 15.31 25.34
N VAL A 343 17.75 15.85 24.13
CA VAL A 343 17.90 17.31 23.95
C VAL A 343 16.65 18.07 24.45
N ARG A 344 15.46 17.57 24.23
CA ARG A 344 14.21 18.20 24.71
C ARG A 344 14.03 18.11 26.22
N LEU A 345 14.65 17.15 26.88
CA LEU A 345 14.69 17.04 28.35
C LEU A 345 15.74 17.94 28.99
N GLY A 346 16.56 18.63 28.18
CA GLY A 346 17.58 19.57 28.68
C GLY A 346 19.01 19.03 28.66
N GLY A 347 19.21 17.82 28.12
CA GLY A 347 20.56 17.27 27.94
C GLY A 347 21.38 18.14 27.00
N GLN A 348 22.49 18.67 27.50
CA GLN A 348 23.52 19.30 26.69
C GLN A 348 24.56 18.25 26.35
N GLY A 349 24.89 18.09 25.07
CA GLY A 349 25.97 17.18 24.76
C GLY A 349 26.08 16.80 23.30
N GLY A 350 27.34 16.63 22.89
CA GLY A 350 27.68 16.20 21.54
C GLY A 350 27.19 14.79 21.28
N LEU A 351 26.36 14.68 20.27
CA LEU A 351 26.05 13.44 19.61
C LEU A 351 27.34 12.83 19.05
N ARG A 352 27.86 11.80 19.69
CA ARG A 352 28.79 10.88 19.06
C ARG A 352 28.00 9.66 18.66
N GLY A 353 27.43 9.69 17.46
CA GLY A 353 26.97 8.49 16.80
C GLY A 353 28.20 7.63 16.49
N LEU A 354 28.39 6.55 17.23
CA LEU A 354 29.28 5.50 16.76
C LEU A 354 28.61 4.85 15.56
N PRO A 355 29.33 4.65 14.43
CA PRO A 355 28.77 3.97 13.30
C PRO A 355 28.32 2.57 13.77
N SER A 356 27.06 2.27 13.60
CA SER A 356 26.61 0.89 13.65
C SER A 356 27.47 0.09 12.67
N HIS A 357 28.06 -1.01 13.11
CA HIS A 357 28.70 -1.94 12.20
C HIS A 357 27.76 -2.17 11.01
N ARG A 358 28.22 -1.85 9.81
CA ARG A 358 27.58 -2.24 8.57
C ARG A 358 27.68 -3.78 8.49
N GLY A 359 26.70 -4.42 9.07
CA GLY A 359 26.45 -5.84 8.92
C GLY A 359 25.18 -6.00 8.12
N GLY A 360 25.32 -6.32 6.85
CA GLY A 360 24.24 -6.78 6.02
C GLY A 360 23.54 -5.70 5.21
N ASP A 361 23.95 -5.56 3.96
CA ASP A 361 23.11 -5.10 2.86
C ASP A 361 21.80 -5.87 2.89
N ALA A 362 20.74 -5.22 3.35
CA ALA A 362 19.40 -5.65 3.01
C ALA A 362 19.09 -5.11 1.61
N ARG A 363 19.37 -5.94 0.60
CA ARG A 363 18.84 -5.78 -0.76
C ARG A 363 17.36 -6.11 -0.79
#